data_5dcf5aff6379b70b75794be5fc465c7c
#
_entry.id   5dcf5aff6379b70b75794be5fc465c7c
#
_cell.length_a   1.000
_cell.length_b   1.000
_cell.length_c   1.000
_cell.angle_alpha   90.00
_cell.angle_beta   90.00
_cell.angle_gamma   90.00
#
_symmetry.space_group_name_H-M   'P 1'
#
loop_
_entity.id
_entity.type
_entity.pdbx_description
1 polymer ?
#
loop_
_entity_poly.entity_id
_entity_poly.type
_entity_poly.pdbx_seq_one_letter_code
_entity_poly.pdbx_strand_id
1 'polypeptide(L)'
;MPSIPYLRGRVYWVELDPIKGAEIAKTRPCVILSTDEVNQYRKTVVVVPLTNTKTPPIAPLLIATPSMGADSKARIEHLRGVDKSRIKGAIGDMDVADLQAIEDALRRVLSLNR
;
A
#
# COMPACT_ATOMS: atom_id res chain seq x y z
N MET A 1 -23.91 13.31 -3.65
CA MET A 1 -22.82 12.67 -4.39
C MET A 1 -22.13 11.65 -3.51
N PRO A 2 -22.19 10.40 -3.89
CA PRO A 2 -21.46 9.40 -3.10
C PRO A 2 -19.97 9.63 -3.19
N SER A 3 -19.29 9.57 -2.06
CA SER A 3 -17.84 9.63 -2.06
C SER A 3 -17.28 8.27 -2.42
N ILE A 4 -16.09 8.26 -3.05
CA ILE A 4 -15.36 7.03 -3.27
C ILE A 4 -14.59 6.77 -1.99
N PRO A 5 -14.91 5.69 -1.26
CA PRO A 5 -14.28 5.46 0.04
C PRO A 5 -12.81 5.05 -0.05
N TYR A 6 -12.36 4.54 -1.20
CA TYR A 6 -11.00 4.03 -1.37
C TYR A 6 -10.35 4.77 -2.52
N LEU A 7 -9.41 5.68 -2.21
CA LEU A 7 -8.75 6.51 -3.21
C LEU A 7 -7.29 6.07 -3.39
N ARG A 8 -6.82 6.14 -4.64
CA ARG A 8 -5.43 5.90 -4.95
C ARG A 8 -4.56 6.88 -4.17
N GLY A 9 -3.52 6.38 -3.53
CA GLY A 9 -2.61 7.19 -2.74
C GLY A 9 -3.00 7.32 -1.28
N ARG A 10 -4.20 6.90 -0.91
CA ARG A 10 -4.62 6.91 0.49
C ARG A 10 -4.09 5.67 1.22
N VAL A 11 -3.69 5.85 2.47
CA VAL A 11 -3.14 4.78 3.30
C VAL A 11 -4.18 4.35 4.30
N TYR A 12 -4.38 3.03 4.41
CA TYR A 12 -5.33 2.41 5.32
C TYR A 12 -4.68 1.32 6.13
N TRP A 13 -5.26 1.04 7.29
CA TRP A 13 -4.96 -0.20 8.01
C TRP A 13 -5.62 -1.35 7.26
N VAL A 14 -4.86 -2.39 6.94
CA VAL A 14 -5.35 -3.54 6.16
C VAL A 14 -4.94 -4.83 6.84
N GLU A 15 -5.89 -5.75 6.97
CA GLU A 15 -5.59 -7.11 7.41
C GLU A 15 -5.00 -7.89 6.26
N LEU A 16 -3.72 -8.22 6.34
CA LEU A 16 -3.01 -8.88 5.25
C LEU A 16 -3.06 -10.39 5.33
N ASP A 17 -3.00 -10.93 6.53
CA ASP A 17 -2.90 -12.37 6.71
C ASP A 17 -4.21 -12.94 7.25
N PRO A 18 -4.63 -14.11 6.77
CA PRO A 18 -5.77 -14.77 7.39
C PRO A 18 -5.38 -15.26 8.78
N ILE A 19 -6.39 -15.40 9.65
CA ILE A 19 -6.19 -16.00 10.96
C ILE A 19 -5.94 -17.48 10.77
N LYS A 20 -4.86 -18.00 11.38
CA LYS A 20 -4.54 -19.43 11.37
C LYS A 20 -4.50 -19.92 12.82
N GLY A 21 -5.44 -20.80 13.17
CA GLY A 21 -5.50 -21.31 14.52
C GLY A 21 -5.68 -20.18 15.52
N ALA A 22 -4.76 -20.07 16.47
CA ALA A 22 -4.79 -19.04 17.51
C ALA A 22 -4.09 -17.74 17.12
N GLU A 23 -3.53 -17.67 15.90
CA GLU A 23 -2.81 -16.48 15.47
C GLU A 23 -3.75 -15.32 15.18
N ILE A 24 -3.32 -14.11 15.54
CA ILE A 24 -4.04 -12.89 15.24
C ILE A 24 -3.62 -12.42 13.85
N ALA A 25 -4.60 -12.07 13.01
CA ALA A 25 -4.32 -11.54 11.69
C ALA A 25 -3.49 -10.26 11.80
N LYS A 26 -2.45 -10.16 10.98
CA LYS A 26 -1.61 -8.97 10.96
C LYS A 26 -2.31 -7.83 10.24
N THR A 27 -2.35 -6.68 10.90
CA THR A 27 -2.87 -5.44 10.33
C THR A 27 -1.69 -4.50 10.11
N ARG A 28 -1.58 -3.99 8.88
CA ARG A 28 -0.48 -3.10 8.52
C ARG A 28 -1.00 -1.91 7.72
N PRO A 29 -0.29 -0.77 7.78
CA PRO A 29 -0.59 0.32 6.87
C PRO A 29 -0.29 -0.11 5.44
N CYS A 30 -1.20 0.18 4.53
CA CYS A 30 -1.01 -0.11 3.11
C CYS A 30 -1.49 1.08 2.29
N VAL A 31 -0.74 1.42 1.25
CA VAL A 31 -1.15 2.47 0.32
C VAL A 31 -1.88 1.85 -0.86
N ILE A 32 -3.01 2.43 -1.25
CA ILE A 32 -3.78 1.98 -2.41
C ILE A 32 -3.10 2.51 -3.66
N LEU A 33 -2.79 1.61 -4.60
CA LEU A 33 -2.17 1.97 -5.86
C LEU A 33 -3.07 1.77 -7.07
N SER A 34 -4.13 0.99 -6.94
CA SER A 34 -5.08 0.83 -8.03
C SER A 34 -5.82 2.14 -8.29
N THR A 35 -6.23 2.32 -9.55
CA THR A 35 -6.92 3.53 -9.97
C THR A 35 -8.25 3.66 -9.25
N ASP A 36 -8.76 4.88 -9.16
CA ASP A 36 -10.05 5.13 -8.52
C ASP A 36 -11.18 4.37 -9.21
N GLU A 37 -11.06 4.15 -10.52
CA GLU A 37 -12.02 3.34 -11.27
C GLU A 37 -12.06 1.90 -10.76
N VAL A 38 -10.89 1.26 -10.61
CA VAL A 38 -10.81 -0.09 -10.03
C VAL A 38 -11.37 -0.08 -8.61
N ASN A 39 -10.97 0.91 -7.83
CA ASN A 39 -11.36 1.02 -6.43
C ASN A 39 -12.87 1.18 -6.26
N GLN A 40 -13.52 1.81 -7.24
CA GLN A 40 -14.96 2.03 -7.19
C GLN A 40 -15.75 0.78 -7.59
N TYR A 41 -15.31 0.09 -8.64
CA TYR A 41 -16.14 -0.95 -9.27
C TYR A 41 -15.78 -2.38 -8.92
N ARG A 42 -14.61 -2.61 -8.34
CA ARG A 42 -14.19 -3.98 -8.00
C ARG A 42 -14.33 -4.24 -6.51
N LYS A 43 -14.42 -5.51 -6.16
CA LYS A 43 -14.44 -5.94 -4.75
C LYS A 43 -13.06 -5.90 -4.12
N THR A 44 -12.03 -5.78 -4.94
CA THR A 44 -10.64 -5.76 -4.49
C THR A 44 -9.98 -4.47 -4.89
N VAL A 45 -8.93 -4.11 -4.15
CA VAL A 45 -8.02 -3.02 -4.50
C VAL A 45 -6.60 -3.55 -4.46
N VAL A 46 -5.69 -2.85 -5.15
CA VAL A 46 -4.28 -3.24 -5.16
C VAL A 46 -3.52 -2.32 -4.22
N VAL A 47 -2.76 -2.92 -3.31
CA VAL A 47 -2.05 -2.18 -2.27
C VAL A 47 -0.60 -2.59 -2.18
N VAL A 48 0.22 -1.68 -1.61
CA VAL A 48 1.59 -1.98 -1.19
C VAL A 48 1.67 -1.76 0.31
N PRO A 49 2.14 -2.75 1.07
CA PRO A 49 2.29 -2.61 2.51
C PRO A 49 3.43 -1.67 2.87
N LEU A 50 3.22 -0.91 3.95
CA LEU A 50 4.25 -0.09 4.55
C LEU A 50 4.74 -0.76 5.82
N THR A 51 6.00 -0.51 6.15
CA THR A 51 6.60 -1.00 7.38
C THR A 51 7.33 0.14 8.07
N ASN A 52 7.40 0.07 9.39
CA ASN A 52 8.16 1.03 10.16
C ASN A 52 9.47 0.36 10.56
N THR A 53 10.56 0.76 9.95
CA THR A 53 11.84 0.12 10.16
C THR A 53 12.98 1.12 9.99
N LYS A 54 14.02 0.95 10.78
CA LYS A 54 15.24 1.75 10.63
C LYS A 54 16.19 1.18 9.58
N THR A 55 15.86 0.06 8.99
CA THR A 55 16.63 -0.48 7.87
C THR A 55 16.70 0.55 6.76
N PRO A 56 17.89 0.86 6.23
CA PRO A 56 18.00 1.84 5.14
C PRO A 56 17.22 1.38 3.90
N PRO A 57 16.77 2.34 3.08
CA PRO A 57 16.10 1.99 1.84
C PRO A 57 17.00 1.15 0.93
N ILE A 58 16.40 0.20 0.24
CA ILE A 58 17.09 -0.70 -0.70
C ILE A 58 16.26 -0.73 -1.98
N ALA A 59 16.54 0.20 -2.90
CA ALA A 59 15.80 0.26 -4.16
C ALA A 59 16.09 -0.96 -5.02
N PRO A 60 15.09 -1.52 -5.70
CA PRO A 60 13.69 -1.10 -5.75
C PRO A 60 12.78 -1.79 -4.73
N LEU A 61 13.32 -2.50 -3.76
CA LEU A 61 12.53 -3.37 -2.89
C LEU A 61 11.97 -2.66 -1.64
N LEU A 62 12.74 -1.75 -1.08
CA LEU A 62 12.35 -1.04 0.14
C LEU A 62 12.55 0.45 -0.09
N ILE A 63 11.45 1.19 -0.17
CA ILE A 63 11.46 2.59 -0.58
C ILE A 63 10.99 3.47 0.56
N ALA A 64 11.76 4.51 0.88
CA ALA A 64 11.38 5.45 1.93
C ALA A 64 10.08 6.18 1.57
N THR A 65 9.18 6.32 2.54
CA THR A 65 7.92 7.04 2.40
C THR A 65 7.77 8.03 3.55
N PRO A 66 8.61 9.09 3.58
CA PRO A 66 8.67 9.98 4.74
C PRO A 66 7.37 10.74 5.01
N SER A 67 6.49 10.88 4.02
CA SER A 67 5.19 11.52 4.27
C SER A 67 4.33 10.73 5.26
N MET A 68 4.63 9.44 5.45
CA MET A 68 3.87 8.58 6.36
C MET A 68 4.62 8.33 7.67
N GLY A 69 5.79 8.94 7.86
CA GLY A 69 6.57 8.82 9.07
C GLY A 69 8.05 8.68 8.78
N ALA A 70 8.90 9.12 9.72
CA ALA A 70 10.35 9.16 9.52
C ALA A 70 10.95 7.80 9.15
N ASP A 71 10.42 6.72 9.71
CA ASP A 71 10.93 5.37 9.46
C ASP A 71 9.98 4.54 8.58
N SER A 72 8.99 5.19 7.97
CA SER A 72 8.04 4.49 7.10
C SER A 72 8.70 4.14 5.78
N LYS A 73 8.51 2.91 5.34
CA LYS A 73 9.05 2.42 4.07
C LYS A 73 8.05 1.48 3.42
N ALA A 74 8.02 1.50 2.09
CA ALA A 74 7.14 0.66 1.30
C ALA A 74 7.87 -0.62 0.88
N ARG A 75 7.21 -1.76 1.08
CA ARG A 75 7.72 -3.06 0.64
C ARG A 75 7.18 -3.35 -0.74
N ILE A 76 7.95 -3.02 -1.75
CA ILE A 76 7.47 -2.99 -3.13
C ILE A 76 7.08 -4.37 -3.65
N GLU A 77 7.89 -5.39 -3.38
CA GLU A 77 7.60 -6.74 -3.88
C GLU A 77 6.43 -7.41 -3.17
N HIS A 78 5.88 -6.78 -2.15
CA HIS A 78 4.68 -7.28 -1.46
C HIS A 78 3.38 -6.69 -2.03
N LEU A 79 3.46 -6.03 -3.18
CA LEU A 79 2.28 -5.57 -3.93
C LEU A 79 1.27 -6.72 -4.05
N ARG A 80 0.00 -6.43 -3.70
CA ARG A 80 -1.01 -7.47 -3.75
C ARG A 80 -2.41 -6.89 -3.86
N GLY A 81 -3.31 -7.71 -4.39
CA GLY A 81 -4.73 -7.41 -4.33
C GLY A 81 -5.30 -7.86 -2.99
N VAL A 82 -6.18 -7.06 -2.42
CA VAL A 82 -6.88 -7.41 -1.18
C VAL A 82 -8.36 -7.12 -1.34
N ASP A 83 -9.18 -7.95 -0.70
CA ASP A 83 -10.61 -7.72 -0.65
C ASP A 83 -10.90 -6.47 0.20
N LYS A 84 -11.88 -5.68 -0.22
CA LYS A 84 -12.24 -4.45 0.49
C LYS A 84 -12.64 -4.71 1.94
N SER A 85 -13.15 -5.90 2.24
CA SER A 85 -13.51 -6.27 3.63
C SER A 85 -12.30 -6.28 4.57
N ARG A 86 -11.09 -6.37 4.03
CA ARG A 86 -9.87 -6.36 4.84
C ARG A 86 -9.39 -4.95 5.16
N ILE A 87 -9.97 -3.94 4.54
CA ILE A 87 -9.58 -2.54 4.76
C ILE A 87 -10.32 -2.02 5.98
N LYS A 88 -9.57 -1.47 6.93
CA LYS A 88 -10.13 -1.01 8.21
C LYS A 88 -10.17 0.52 8.22
N GLY A 89 -9.35 1.19 8.98
CA GLY A 89 -9.41 2.63 9.13
C GLY A 89 -8.45 3.37 8.22
N ALA A 90 -8.82 4.57 7.80
CA ALA A 90 -7.93 5.43 7.02
C ALA A 90 -6.87 6.04 7.94
N ILE A 91 -5.63 6.14 7.44
CA ILE A 91 -4.52 6.74 8.17
C ILE A 91 -4.22 8.13 7.63
N GLY A 92 -4.19 8.28 6.29
CA GLY A 92 -3.89 9.57 5.68
C GLY A 92 -3.57 9.40 4.20
N ASP A 93 -3.17 10.49 3.58
CA ASP A 93 -2.83 10.51 2.16
C ASP A 93 -1.30 10.57 2.02
N MET A 94 -0.77 9.74 1.14
CA MET A 94 0.66 9.75 0.83
C MET A 94 0.98 10.90 -0.11
N ASP A 95 2.12 11.57 0.09
CA ASP A 95 2.57 12.63 -0.81
C ASP A 95 2.84 12.09 -2.20
N VAL A 96 2.64 12.97 -3.20
CA VAL A 96 2.88 12.63 -4.59
C VAL A 96 4.32 12.17 -4.81
N ALA A 97 5.29 12.80 -4.16
CA ALA A 97 6.69 12.41 -4.30
C ALA A 97 6.93 10.97 -3.86
N ASP A 98 6.32 10.56 -2.75
CA ASP A 98 6.45 9.18 -2.26
C ASP A 98 5.74 8.20 -3.19
N LEU A 99 4.57 8.58 -3.71
CA LEU A 99 3.86 7.74 -4.69
C LEU A 99 4.68 7.55 -5.95
N GLN A 100 5.32 8.60 -6.44
CA GLN A 100 6.17 8.50 -7.63
C GLN A 100 7.36 7.59 -7.39
N ALA A 101 7.97 7.67 -6.22
CA ALA A 101 9.08 6.77 -5.87
C ALA A 101 8.62 5.30 -5.87
N ILE A 102 7.43 5.03 -5.36
CA ILE A 102 6.85 3.68 -5.39
C ILE A 102 6.58 3.24 -6.82
N GLU A 103 6.01 4.12 -7.64
CA GLU A 103 5.73 3.82 -9.05
C GLU A 103 7.01 3.45 -9.81
N ASP A 104 8.06 4.24 -9.61
CA ASP A 104 9.34 3.97 -10.28
C ASP A 104 9.92 2.63 -9.84
N ALA A 105 9.82 2.32 -8.55
CA ALA A 105 10.27 1.04 -8.03
C ALA A 105 9.45 -0.12 -8.61
N LEU A 106 8.14 0.05 -8.74
CA LEU A 106 7.27 -0.96 -9.33
C LEU A 106 7.60 -1.23 -10.79
N ARG A 107 7.91 -0.17 -11.56
CA ARG A 107 8.34 -0.35 -12.95
C ARG A 107 9.54 -1.27 -13.03
N ARG A 108 10.49 -1.13 -12.11
CA ARG A 108 11.68 -1.99 -12.06
C ARG A 108 11.34 -3.41 -11.62
N VAL A 109 10.59 -3.55 -10.53
CA VAL A 109 10.26 -4.86 -9.96
C VAL A 109 9.41 -5.68 -10.92
N LEU A 110 8.47 -5.03 -11.62
CA LEU A 110 7.55 -5.70 -12.53
C LEU A 110 8.03 -5.67 -13.98
N SER A 111 9.17 -5.06 -14.23
CA SER A 111 9.74 -4.95 -15.58
C SER A 111 8.80 -4.22 -16.56
N LEU A 112 8.21 -3.12 -16.10
CA LEU A 112 7.28 -2.33 -16.90
C LEU A 112 7.97 -1.15 -17.56
N ASN A 113 9.20 -1.29 -17.92
CA ASN A 113 9.96 -0.21 -18.54
C ASN A 113 9.56 0.04 -19.97
N ARG A 114 9.23 1.26 -20.23
CA ARG A 114 9.03 1.73 -21.59
C ARG A 114 9.46 3.16 -21.70
#